data_8171e3ba50f65668c59b0abf86e0e2dc
#
_entry.id   8171e3ba50f65668c59b0abf86e0e2dc
#
_cell.length_a   1.000
_cell.length_b   1.000
_cell.length_c   1.000
_cell.angle_alpha   90.00
_cell.angle_beta   90.00
_cell.angle_gamma   90.00
#
_symmetry.space_group_name_H-M   'P 1'
#
loop_
_entity.id
_entity.type
_entity.pdbx_description
1 polymer ?
#
loop_
_entity_poly.entity_id
_entity_poly.type
_entity_poly.pdbx_seq_one_letter_code
_entity_poly.pdbx_strand_id
1 'polypeptide(L)'
;MNETKISDGTKLKIKGARFAAVSANIKYVNRLDLMVIYLETGSIITGVFTSSKTKAPSVLWSKKVTKKAFKDDKNPLAILVNSGNANAFTGKNGIKAIKKIVNKISTFLNISKKRVLMAS
;
A
#
# COMPACT_ATOMS: atom_id res chain seq x y z
N MET A 1 -0.62 -14.45 -21.63
CA MET A 1 -0.53 -13.20 -20.85
C MET A 1 -1.94 -12.79 -20.50
N ASN A 2 -2.31 -12.88 -19.23
CA ASN A 2 -3.64 -12.43 -18.81
C ASN A 2 -3.68 -10.90 -18.88
N GLU A 3 -4.63 -10.37 -19.63
CA GLU A 3 -4.85 -8.93 -19.65
C GLU A 3 -5.09 -8.42 -18.24
N THR A 4 -4.21 -7.57 -17.76
CA THR A 4 -4.38 -6.86 -16.50
C THR A 4 -5.54 -5.88 -16.68
N LYS A 5 -6.73 -6.21 -16.15
CA LYS A 5 -7.83 -5.26 -16.13
C LYS A 5 -7.46 -4.10 -15.23
N ILE A 6 -7.09 -3.00 -15.83
CA ILE A 6 -6.95 -1.72 -15.14
C ILE A 6 -8.37 -1.15 -15.04
N SER A 7 -8.86 -0.97 -13.82
CA SER A 7 -10.07 -0.19 -13.64
C SER A 7 -9.77 1.24 -14.04
N ASP A 8 -10.51 1.72 -15.03
CA ASP A 8 -10.49 3.13 -15.38
C ASP A 8 -11.16 3.95 -14.26
N GLY A 9 -10.34 4.40 -13.31
CA GLY A 9 -10.74 5.33 -12.25
C GLY A 9 -11.02 6.73 -12.74
N THR A 10 -11.27 6.93 -14.04
CA THR A 10 -11.38 8.23 -14.72
C THR A 10 -12.47 9.14 -14.16
N LYS A 11 -13.41 8.60 -13.43
CA LYS A 11 -14.51 9.38 -12.84
C LYS A 11 -14.15 10.01 -11.48
N LEU A 12 -13.10 9.54 -10.81
CA LEU A 12 -12.68 10.06 -9.51
C LEU A 12 -11.40 10.88 -9.67
N LYS A 13 -11.54 12.20 -9.76
CA LYS A 13 -10.41 13.12 -9.80
C LYS A 13 -10.24 13.79 -8.44
N ILE A 14 -9.19 13.43 -7.73
CA ILE A 14 -8.76 14.10 -6.50
C ILE A 14 -7.42 14.77 -6.82
N LYS A 15 -7.35 16.07 -6.66
CA LYS A 15 -6.10 16.81 -6.88
C LYS A 15 -5.02 16.31 -5.94
N GLY A 16 -3.84 16.00 -6.50
CA GLY A 16 -2.72 15.47 -5.74
C GLY A 16 -2.78 13.96 -5.44
N ALA A 17 -3.80 13.25 -5.91
CA ALA A 17 -3.93 11.80 -5.75
C ALA A 17 -4.10 11.10 -7.10
N ARG A 18 -3.40 10.00 -7.28
CA ARG A 18 -3.53 9.10 -8.44
C ARG A 18 -3.81 7.69 -7.96
N PHE A 19 -4.67 6.98 -8.67
CA PHE A 19 -5.14 5.65 -8.32
C PHE A 19 -4.91 4.70 -9.48
N ALA A 20 -4.47 3.48 -9.18
CA ALA A 20 -4.43 2.39 -10.13
C ALA A 20 -4.85 1.10 -9.43
N ALA A 21 -5.72 0.33 -10.06
CA ALA A 21 -6.12 -0.97 -9.56
C ALA A 21 -5.97 -2.02 -10.65
N VAL A 22 -5.52 -3.20 -10.26
CA VAL A 22 -5.26 -4.32 -11.17
C VAL A 22 -5.79 -5.64 -10.59
N SER A 23 -6.02 -6.60 -11.45
CA SER A 23 -6.23 -7.99 -11.08
C SER A 23 -4.87 -8.67 -11.01
N ALA A 24 -4.36 -8.91 -9.81
CA ALA A 24 -3.11 -9.62 -9.56
C ALA A 24 -3.33 -11.11 -9.29
N ASN A 25 -4.59 -11.58 -9.30
CA ASN A 25 -4.98 -12.95 -9.04
C ASN A 25 -4.44 -13.49 -7.69
N ILE A 26 -4.49 -12.65 -6.65
CA ILE A 26 -3.96 -12.99 -5.33
C ILE A 26 -4.71 -14.18 -4.72
N LYS A 27 -6.05 -14.16 -4.80
CA LYS A 27 -6.91 -15.24 -4.29
C LYS A 27 -7.98 -15.65 -5.31
N TYR A 28 -8.52 -14.69 -6.01
CA TYR A 28 -9.59 -14.90 -6.99
C TYR A 28 -9.16 -14.44 -8.37
N VAL A 29 -9.56 -15.16 -9.40
CA VAL A 29 -9.26 -14.82 -10.79
C VAL A 29 -10.22 -13.72 -11.28
N ASN A 30 -9.72 -12.82 -12.14
CA ASN A 30 -10.52 -11.76 -12.78
C ASN A 30 -11.18 -10.76 -11.80
N ARG A 31 -10.63 -10.56 -10.63
CA ARG A 31 -11.07 -9.58 -9.67
C ARG A 31 -9.97 -8.54 -9.42
N LEU A 32 -10.37 -7.28 -9.31
CA LEU A 32 -9.44 -6.23 -8.85
C LEU A 32 -9.09 -6.50 -7.39
N ASP A 33 -7.87 -6.87 -7.13
CA ASP A 33 -7.39 -7.29 -5.81
C ASP A 33 -6.11 -6.59 -5.36
N LEU A 34 -5.57 -5.73 -6.22
CA LEU A 34 -4.41 -4.90 -5.90
C LEU A 34 -4.64 -3.46 -6.35
N MET A 35 -4.45 -2.51 -5.45
CA MET A 35 -4.59 -1.08 -5.72
C MET A 35 -3.37 -0.32 -5.19
N VAL A 36 -2.92 0.66 -5.95
CA VAL A 36 -1.94 1.65 -5.52
C VAL A 36 -2.59 3.03 -5.49
N ILE A 37 -2.40 3.72 -4.40
CA ILE A 37 -2.75 5.13 -4.25
C ILE A 37 -1.43 5.90 -4.15
N TYR A 38 -1.20 6.80 -5.09
CA TYR A 38 -0.05 7.70 -5.07
C TYR A 38 -0.49 9.10 -4.69
N LEU A 39 0.13 9.68 -3.68
CA LEU A 39 -0.15 11.00 -3.16
C LEU A 39 1.06 11.90 -3.41
N GLU A 40 0.83 13.03 -4.07
CA GLU A 40 1.88 14.00 -4.40
C GLU A 40 2.47 14.67 -3.16
N THR A 41 3.59 15.33 -3.34
CA THR A 41 4.22 16.18 -2.32
C THR A 41 3.22 17.16 -1.73
N GLY A 42 3.34 17.49 -0.46
CA GLY A 42 2.36 18.27 0.29
C GLY A 42 1.33 17.41 1.04
N SER A 43 1.31 16.10 0.80
CA SER A 43 0.40 15.17 1.49
C SER A 43 0.95 14.82 2.86
N ILE A 44 0.10 14.92 3.86
CA ILE A 44 0.36 14.49 5.24
C ILE A 44 -0.45 13.24 5.50
N ILE A 45 0.09 12.30 6.25
CA ILE A 45 -0.61 11.09 6.66
C ILE A 45 -0.67 10.96 8.16
N THR A 46 -1.84 10.61 8.64
CA THR A 46 -2.09 10.21 10.03
C THR A 46 -2.99 8.98 10.04
N GLY A 47 -3.03 8.26 11.14
CA GLY A 47 -3.86 7.06 11.22
C GLY A 47 -4.02 6.54 12.62
N VAL A 48 -5.07 5.76 12.81
CA VAL A 48 -5.33 4.96 13.99
C VAL A 48 -5.16 3.48 13.66
N PHE A 49 -4.68 2.71 14.61
CA PHE A 49 -4.35 1.30 14.40
C PHE A 49 -4.93 0.44 15.51
N THR A 50 -5.24 -0.80 15.19
CA THR A 50 -5.74 -1.75 16.17
C THR A 50 -4.80 -1.92 17.36
N SER A 51 -5.36 -2.08 18.55
CA SER A 51 -4.65 -2.48 19.78
C SER A 51 -4.44 -3.98 19.90
N SER A 52 -5.00 -4.79 18.98
CA SER A 52 -4.86 -6.25 18.99
C SER A 52 -3.41 -6.70 19.15
N LYS A 53 -3.20 -7.76 19.92
CA LYS A 53 -1.88 -8.38 20.06
C LYS A 53 -1.45 -9.17 18.81
N THR A 54 -2.40 -9.53 17.96
CA THR A 54 -2.19 -10.33 16.74
C THR A 54 -2.27 -9.47 15.48
N LYS A 55 -1.48 -8.40 15.44
CA LYS A 55 -1.45 -7.47 14.31
C LYS A 55 -0.85 -8.14 13.07
N ALA A 56 -1.47 -7.89 11.92
CA ALA A 56 -0.89 -8.26 10.63
C ALA A 56 0.40 -7.49 10.34
N PRO A 57 1.36 -8.07 9.60
CA PRO A 57 2.60 -7.38 9.23
C PRO A 57 2.40 -6.05 8.52
N SER A 58 1.37 -5.93 7.68
CA SER A 58 0.98 -4.68 7.01
C SER A 58 0.62 -3.58 8.01
N VAL A 59 -0.10 -3.92 9.07
CA VAL A 59 -0.47 -2.99 10.15
C VAL A 59 0.77 -2.51 10.90
N LEU A 60 1.67 -3.43 11.26
CA LEU A 60 2.92 -3.10 11.96
C LEU A 60 3.81 -2.18 11.12
N TRP A 61 3.94 -2.49 9.84
CA TRP A 61 4.69 -1.68 8.89
C TRP A 61 4.10 -0.28 8.77
N SER A 62 2.81 -0.17 8.45
CA SER A 62 2.14 1.10 8.21
C SER A 62 2.08 1.98 9.47
N LYS A 63 1.92 1.40 10.65
CA LYS A 63 2.02 2.12 11.92
C LYS A 63 3.41 2.76 12.09
N LYS A 64 4.48 2.02 11.78
CA LYS A 64 5.86 2.52 11.84
C LYS A 64 6.10 3.65 10.85
N VAL A 65 5.62 3.49 9.61
CA VAL A 65 5.74 4.49 8.55
C VAL A 65 4.97 5.75 8.91
N THR A 66 3.72 5.62 9.35
CA THR A 66 2.86 6.75 9.71
C THR A 66 3.48 7.62 10.79
N LYS A 67 4.06 7.02 11.82
CA LYS A 67 4.76 7.77 12.89
C LYS A 67 5.89 8.65 12.37
N LYS A 68 6.64 8.18 11.36
CA LYS A 68 7.77 8.91 10.78
C LYS A 68 7.34 9.89 9.69
N ALA A 69 6.33 9.53 8.91
CA ALA A 69 5.87 10.29 7.77
C ALA A 69 4.92 11.45 8.14
N PHE A 70 4.41 11.47 9.35
CA PHE A 70 3.41 12.44 9.81
C PHE A 70 3.84 13.91 9.61
N LYS A 71 5.12 14.22 9.80
CA LYS A 71 5.66 15.58 9.68
C LYS A 71 6.33 15.87 8.34
N ASP A 72 6.41 14.88 7.46
CA ASP A 72 7.08 15.02 6.17
C ASP A 72 6.05 15.28 5.08
N ASP A 73 5.93 16.52 4.65
CA ASP A 73 5.09 16.95 3.54
C ASP A 73 5.89 17.20 2.23
N LYS A 74 7.21 17.04 2.26
CA LYS A 74 8.10 17.31 1.13
C LYS A 74 8.25 16.17 0.14
N ASN A 75 7.86 14.97 0.53
CA ASN A 75 8.00 13.77 -0.28
C ASN A 75 6.64 13.13 -0.59
N PRO A 76 6.48 12.53 -1.76
CA PRO A 76 5.25 11.82 -2.09
C PRO A 76 5.05 10.60 -1.19
N LEU A 77 3.81 10.12 -1.13
CA LEU A 77 3.39 8.92 -0.41
C LEU A 77 2.80 7.90 -1.37
N ALA A 78 2.93 6.62 -1.06
CA ALA A 78 2.17 5.58 -1.71
C ALA A 78 1.51 4.66 -0.68
N ILE A 79 0.30 4.21 -0.99
CA ILE A 79 -0.42 3.21 -0.22
C ILE A 79 -0.71 2.05 -1.16
N LEU A 80 -0.18 0.87 -0.86
CA LEU A 80 -0.52 -0.35 -1.57
C LEU A 80 -1.58 -1.10 -0.77
N VAL A 81 -2.69 -1.39 -1.42
CA VAL A 81 -3.81 -2.13 -0.83
C VAL A 81 -3.99 -3.44 -1.58
N ASN A 82 -3.99 -4.56 -0.88
CA ASN A 82 -4.37 -5.83 -1.45
C ASN A 82 -5.60 -6.41 -0.74
N SER A 83 -6.42 -7.12 -1.49
CA SER A 83 -7.54 -7.88 -0.95
C SER A 83 -7.33 -9.38 -1.13
N GLY A 84 -8.02 -10.18 -0.32
CA GLY A 84 -8.01 -11.63 -0.44
C GLY A 84 -6.96 -12.35 0.40
N ASN A 85 -5.93 -11.67 0.89
CA ASN A 85 -4.93 -12.24 1.79
C ASN A 85 -4.42 -11.19 2.78
N ALA A 86 -4.86 -11.28 4.02
CA ALA A 86 -4.49 -10.33 5.06
C ALA A 86 -3.09 -10.58 5.66
N ASN A 87 -2.42 -11.70 5.32
CA ASN A 87 -1.13 -12.11 5.90
C ASN A 87 -1.11 -12.12 7.44
N ALA A 88 -2.27 -12.29 8.08
CA ALA A 88 -2.35 -12.42 9.53
C ALA A 88 -1.65 -13.71 9.97
N PHE A 89 -0.95 -13.66 11.11
CA PHE A 89 -0.24 -14.82 11.69
C PHE A 89 0.94 -15.37 10.86
N THR A 90 1.46 -14.64 9.91
CA THR A 90 2.59 -15.09 9.07
C THR A 90 3.97 -14.83 9.69
N GLY A 91 4.05 -14.18 10.85
CA GLY A 91 5.28 -13.96 11.61
C GLY A 91 6.41 -13.31 10.81
N LYS A 92 7.62 -13.84 10.95
CA LYS A 92 8.82 -13.33 10.27
C LYS A 92 8.73 -13.38 8.74
N ASN A 93 8.05 -14.37 8.19
CA ASN A 93 7.87 -14.51 6.74
C ASN A 93 6.97 -13.41 6.18
N GLY A 94 5.92 -13.05 6.90
CA GLY A 94 5.05 -11.93 6.53
C GLY A 94 5.80 -10.59 6.51
N ILE A 95 6.67 -10.34 7.49
CA ILE A 95 7.50 -9.13 7.54
C ILE A 95 8.49 -9.08 6.36
N LYS A 96 9.14 -10.20 6.02
CA LYS A 96 10.02 -10.29 4.85
C LYS A 96 9.27 -10.03 3.55
N ALA A 97 8.06 -10.56 3.40
CA ALA A 97 7.21 -10.33 2.23
C ALA A 97 6.85 -8.84 2.09
N ILE A 98 6.44 -8.19 3.18
CA ILE A 98 6.16 -6.74 3.20
C ILE A 98 7.38 -5.94 2.76
N LYS A 99 8.55 -6.21 3.31
CA LYS A 99 9.79 -5.51 2.95
C LYS A 99 10.13 -5.67 1.46
N LYS A 100 9.96 -6.87 0.91
CA LYS A 100 10.19 -7.14 -0.51
C LYS A 100 9.23 -6.34 -1.41
N ILE A 101 7.96 -6.30 -1.06
CA ILE A 101 6.94 -5.54 -1.80
C ILE A 101 7.21 -4.04 -1.71
N VAL A 102 7.47 -3.53 -0.52
CA VAL A 102 7.81 -2.12 -0.30
C VAL A 102 9.04 -1.70 -1.10
N ASN A 103 10.07 -2.55 -1.16
CA ASN A 103 11.25 -2.29 -1.98
C ASN A 103 10.91 -2.14 -3.46
N LYS A 104 10.08 -3.03 -4.00
CA LYS A 104 9.65 -2.98 -5.41
C LYS A 104 8.85 -1.72 -5.71
N ILE A 105 7.87 -1.37 -4.87
CA ILE A 105 7.06 -0.17 -5.03
C ILE A 105 7.91 1.10 -4.90
N SER A 106 8.77 1.15 -3.91
CA SER A 106 9.72 2.25 -3.69
C SER A 106 10.58 2.51 -4.94
N THR A 107 11.15 1.46 -5.52
CA THR A 107 11.96 1.56 -6.74
C THR A 107 11.11 1.96 -7.94
N PHE A 108 9.97 1.33 -8.14
CA PHE A 108 9.08 1.58 -9.27
C PHE A 108 8.55 3.02 -9.31
N LEU A 109 8.14 3.54 -8.16
CA LEU A 109 7.59 4.90 -8.02
C LEU A 109 8.66 5.96 -7.74
N ASN A 110 9.91 5.55 -7.56
CA ASN A 110 11.01 6.43 -7.17
C ASN A 110 10.71 7.25 -5.89
N ILE A 111 10.22 6.58 -4.88
CA ILE A 111 9.90 7.16 -3.57
C ILE A 111 10.63 6.43 -2.45
N SER A 112 10.83 7.08 -1.32
CA SER A 112 11.44 6.44 -0.15
C SER A 112 10.57 5.32 0.41
N LYS A 113 11.20 4.20 0.82
CA LYS A 113 10.54 3.10 1.54
C LYS A 113 9.80 3.57 2.80
N LYS A 114 10.27 4.65 3.41
CA LYS A 114 9.66 5.28 4.60
C LYS A 114 8.36 6.03 4.28
N ARG A 115 8.00 6.09 3.01
CA ARG A 115 6.80 6.76 2.48
C ARG A 115 5.84 5.79 1.80
N VAL A 116 6.07 4.48 1.91
CA VAL A 116 5.20 3.43 1.37
C VAL A 116 4.46 2.74 2.50
N LEU A 117 3.13 2.81 2.46
CA LEU A 117 2.24 2.13 3.38
C LEU A 117 1.64 0.88 2.73
N MET A 118 1.21 -0.04 3.56
CA MET A 118 0.58 -1.30 3.17
C MET A 118 -0.74 -1.49 3.90
N ALA A 119 -1.75 -1.92 3.17
CA ALA A 119 -3.03 -2.36 3.72
C ALA A 119 -3.45 -3.69 3.08
N SER A 120 -4.01 -4.57 3.85
CA SER A 120 -4.48 -5.88 3.39
C SER A 120 -5.66 -6.39 4.21
#